data_45b6d0c1809965663fa6930525f90f7d
#
_entry.id   45b6d0c1809965663fa6930525f90f7d
#
_cell.length_a   1.000
_cell.length_b   1.000
_cell.length_c   1.000
_cell.angle_alpha   90.00
_cell.angle_beta   90.00
_cell.angle_gamma   90.00
#
_symmetry.space_group_name_H-M   'P 1'
#
loop_
_entity.id
_entity.type
_entity.pdbx_description
1 polymer ?
#
loop_
_entity_poly.entity_id
_entity_poly.type
_entity_poly.pdbx_seq_one_letter_code
_entity_poly.pdbx_strand_id
1 'polypeptide(L)'
;MEHSRRDVMTIAGGLSLAAATNAQAQTAQPQAIFPVARITVPIVGSNDVFPVRRIYCIGRNYAAHAREMGSDPTREPPFFFQKPTDAIQNVKLGEVADHPYPSLTKNYHYEVELVAALKSGGRNIPIDKALDHVYGYAVGLDMTRRDLQRAMGDEKKPWEIGKSFDM
;
A
#
# COMPACT_ATOMS: atom_id res chain seq x y z
N MET A 1 71.70 -51.38 41.02
CA MET A 1 71.23 -51.25 39.64
C MET A 1 70.10 -50.22 39.64
N GLU A 2 70.43 -49.10 39.11
CA GLU A 2 69.69 -47.85 39.20
C GLU A 2 68.54 -47.82 38.22
N HIS A 3 67.43 -47.30 38.69
CA HIS A 3 66.37 -46.83 37.77
C HIS A 3 66.09 -45.34 38.00
N SER A 4 66.58 -44.61 37.03
CA SER A 4 66.36 -43.19 36.89
C SER A 4 64.85 -42.83 36.76
N ARG A 5 64.38 -41.95 37.63
CA ARG A 5 63.03 -41.32 37.50
C ARG A 5 63.17 -40.09 36.60
N ARG A 6 62.46 -40.13 35.48
CA ARG A 6 62.28 -38.97 34.64
C ARG A 6 61.09 -38.17 35.15
N ASP A 7 61.33 -36.97 35.60
CA ASP A 7 60.32 -35.99 35.95
C ASP A 7 59.65 -35.50 34.68
N VAL A 8 58.34 -35.72 34.62
CA VAL A 8 57.51 -35.15 33.53
C VAL A 8 56.94 -33.84 34.01
N MET A 9 57.49 -32.76 33.47
CA MET A 9 57.02 -31.39 33.71
C MET A 9 55.76 -31.14 32.87
N THR A 10 54.58 -31.09 33.50
CA THR A 10 53.32 -30.77 32.86
C THR A 10 53.21 -29.24 32.71
N ILE A 11 53.42 -28.74 31.53
CA ILE A 11 53.16 -27.33 31.21
C ILE A 11 51.66 -27.20 30.88
N ALA A 12 50.90 -26.63 31.81
CA ALA A 12 49.54 -26.24 31.59
C ALA A 12 49.51 -24.92 30.78
N GLY A 13 49.48 -25.05 29.45
CA GLY A 13 49.27 -23.90 28.57
C GLY A 13 47.79 -23.55 28.54
N GLY A 14 47.40 -22.47 29.23
CA GLY A 14 46.06 -21.90 29.12
C GLY A 14 45.87 -21.26 27.76
N LEU A 15 45.07 -21.86 26.88
CA LEU A 15 44.57 -21.17 25.70
C LEU A 15 43.42 -20.26 26.13
N SER A 16 43.73 -18.96 26.22
CA SER A 16 42.70 -17.94 26.28
C SER A 16 42.06 -17.78 24.86
N LEU A 17 40.89 -18.35 24.67
CA LEU A 17 40.07 -18.02 23.50
C LEU A 17 39.57 -16.58 23.67
N ALA A 18 40.20 -15.64 22.97
CA ALA A 18 39.64 -14.32 22.78
C ALA A 18 38.42 -14.45 21.86
N ALA A 19 37.22 -14.36 22.42
CA ALA A 19 36.03 -14.22 21.65
C ALA A 19 36.09 -12.88 20.90
N ALA A 20 36.43 -12.93 19.62
CA ALA A 20 36.27 -11.77 18.74
C ALA A 20 34.77 -11.46 18.62
N THR A 21 34.30 -10.50 19.40
CA THR A 21 33.02 -9.90 19.22
C THR A 21 33.04 -9.17 17.88
N ASN A 22 32.48 -9.79 16.85
CA ASN A 22 32.15 -9.10 15.61
C ASN A 22 31.06 -8.05 15.93
N ALA A 23 31.50 -6.88 16.36
CA ALA A 23 30.70 -5.68 16.33
C ALA A 23 30.49 -5.33 14.84
N GLN A 24 29.46 -5.92 14.23
CA GLN A 24 28.97 -5.44 12.95
C GLN A 24 28.59 -3.97 13.18
N ALA A 25 29.37 -3.07 12.61
CA ALA A 25 29.00 -1.67 12.56
C ALA A 25 27.63 -1.60 11.85
N GLN A 26 26.57 -1.44 12.65
CA GLN A 26 25.24 -1.20 12.16
C GLN A 26 25.32 0.16 11.46
N THR A 27 25.46 0.16 10.13
CA THR A 27 25.44 1.40 9.35
C THR A 27 24.11 2.05 9.66
N ALA A 28 24.14 3.20 10.32
CA ALA A 28 22.94 3.95 10.65
C ALA A 28 22.15 4.19 9.36
N GLN A 29 20.89 3.73 9.33
CA GLN A 29 20.03 3.97 8.18
C GLN A 29 19.88 5.49 8.01
N PRO A 30 19.96 6.00 6.75
CA PRO A 30 19.73 7.41 6.50
C PRO A 30 18.40 7.85 7.10
N GLN A 31 18.42 8.92 7.87
CA GLN A 31 17.21 9.50 8.45
C GLN A 31 16.59 10.47 7.46
N ALA A 32 15.25 10.40 7.28
CA ALA A 32 14.53 11.37 6.47
C ALA A 32 14.70 12.79 7.06
N ILE A 33 14.83 13.79 6.21
CA ILE A 33 15.01 15.19 6.64
C ILE A 33 13.77 15.76 7.35
N PHE A 34 12.61 15.16 7.12
CA PHE A 34 11.35 15.39 7.85
C PHE A 34 10.54 14.10 7.90
N PRO A 35 9.74 13.89 8.94
CA PRO A 35 8.92 12.69 9.05
C PRO A 35 7.78 12.69 8.02
N VAL A 36 7.54 11.54 7.38
CA VAL A 36 6.37 11.29 6.55
C VAL A 36 5.50 10.26 7.27
N ALA A 37 4.24 10.61 7.51
CA ALA A 37 3.30 9.73 8.17
C ALA A 37 3.04 8.49 7.28
N ARG A 38 3.00 7.31 7.91
CA ARG A 38 2.54 6.10 7.24
C ARG A 38 1.02 6.16 7.13
N ILE A 39 0.50 6.12 5.92
CA ILE A 39 -0.93 6.07 5.68
C ILE A 39 -1.44 4.66 5.95
N THR A 40 -2.50 4.56 6.74
CA THR A 40 -3.10 3.29 7.14
C THR A 40 -4.62 3.40 7.16
N VAL A 41 -5.28 2.26 6.99
CA VAL A 41 -6.73 2.14 7.21
C VAL A 41 -7.01 1.12 8.32
N PRO A 42 -8.05 1.33 9.14
CA PRO A 42 -8.38 0.42 10.23
C PRO A 42 -8.88 -0.93 9.67
N ILE A 43 -8.64 -2.00 10.44
CA ILE A 43 -9.18 -3.32 10.16
C ILE A 43 -10.34 -3.57 11.13
N VAL A 44 -11.52 -3.84 10.60
CA VAL A 44 -12.72 -4.10 11.40
C VAL A 44 -12.49 -5.33 12.31
N GLY A 45 -12.78 -5.18 13.60
CA GLY A 45 -12.61 -6.27 14.59
C GLY A 45 -11.16 -6.52 15.03
N SER A 46 -10.21 -5.65 14.69
CA SER A 46 -8.81 -5.76 15.10
C SER A 46 -8.28 -4.41 15.59
N ASN A 47 -7.22 -4.46 16.40
CA ASN A 47 -6.41 -3.28 16.75
C ASN A 47 -5.30 -3.01 15.71
N ASP A 48 -5.14 -3.92 14.74
CA ASP A 48 -4.18 -3.75 13.67
C ASP A 48 -4.69 -2.78 12.61
N VAL A 49 -3.75 -2.29 11.80
CA VAL A 49 -4.04 -1.40 10.67
C VAL A 49 -3.45 -1.96 9.38
N PHE A 50 -4.15 -1.75 8.28
CA PHE A 50 -3.64 -2.09 6.95
C PHE A 50 -2.81 -0.94 6.41
N PRO A 51 -1.52 -1.15 6.06
CA PRO A 51 -0.67 -0.10 5.50
C PRO A 51 -1.02 0.15 4.04
N VAL A 52 -1.35 1.39 3.70
CA VAL A 52 -1.66 1.77 2.32
C VAL A 52 -0.39 2.27 1.64
N ARG A 53 -0.08 1.68 0.50
CA ARG A 53 1.08 2.09 -0.30
C ARG A 53 0.68 2.79 -1.60
N ARG A 54 -0.35 2.27 -2.28
CA ARG A 54 -0.87 2.80 -3.54
C ARG A 54 -2.36 2.55 -3.61
N ILE A 55 -3.07 3.42 -4.30
CA ILE A 55 -4.47 3.26 -4.63
C ILE A 55 -4.59 3.27 -6.15
N TYR A 56 -5.01 2.14 -6.71
CA TYR A 56 -5.35 2.02 -8.11
C TYR A 56 -6.86 1.91 -8.26
N CYS A 57 -7.44 2.79 -9.05
CA CYS A 57 -8.85 2.74 -9.42
C CYS A 57 -8.98 2.13 -10.82
N ILE A 58 -10.06 1.38 -11.04
CA ILE A 58 -10.31 0.72 -12.31
C ILE A 58 -11.49 1.43 -12.98
N GLY A 59 -11.19 2.21 -14.03
CA GLY A 59 -12.20 2.96 -14.75
C GLY A 59 -13.16 2.05 -15.53
N ARG A 60 -14.46 2.36 -15.46
CA ARG A 60 -15.54 1.65 -16.18
C ARG A 60 -15.60 0.14 -15.86
N ASN A 61 -15.20 -0.25 -14.65
CA ASN A 61 -15.18 -1.65 -14.24
C ASN A 61 -16.59 -2.26 -14.06
N TYR A 62 -17.59 -1.43 -13.74
CA TYR A 62 -18.96 -1.88 -13.58
C TYR A 62 -19.67 -1.84 -14.95
N ALA A 63 -20.13 -3.00 -15.44
CA ALA A 63 -20.71 -3.12 -16.78
C ALA A 63 -21.91 -2.20 -17.02
N ALA A 64 -22.75 -1.96 -16.02
CA ALA A 64 -23.87 -1.03 -16.12
C ALA A 64 -23.36 0.41 -16.34
N HIS A 65 -22.41 0.84 -15.50
CA HIS A 65 -21.81 2.18 -15.60
C HIS A 65 -21.05 2.39 -16.92
N ALA A 66 -20.35 1.36 -17.42
CA ALA A 66 -19.69 1.42 -18.71
C ALA A 66 -20.67 1.72 -19.84
N ARG A 67 -21.85 1.05 -19.84
CA ARG A 67 -22.92 1.28 -20.84
C ARG A 67 -23.52 2.69 -20.73
N GLU A 68 -23.77 3.19 -19.52
CA GLU A 68 -24.24 4.55 -19.27
C GLU A 68 -23.29 5.61 -19.84
N MET A 69 -21.99 5.32 -19.79
CA MET A 69 -20.93 6.19 -20.33
C MET A 69 -20.66 5.97 -21.82
N GLY A 70 -21.48 5.18 -22.51
CA GLY A 70 -21.35 4.92 -23.94
C GLY A 70 -20.23 3.96 -24.33
N SER A 71 -19.70 3.20 -23.37
CA SER A 71 -18.66 2.19 -23.59
C SER A 71 -19.25 0.78 -23.66
N ASP A 72 -18.59 -0.12 -24.40
CA ASP A 72 -18.93 -1.53 -24.43
C ASP A 72 -18.02 -2.32 -23.48
N PRO A 73 -18.51 -2.76 -22.32
CA PRO A 73 -17.69 -3.46 -21.32
C PRO A 73 -17.17 -4.82 -21.78
N THR A 74 -17.65 -5.33 -22.92
CA THR A 74 -17.21 -6.61 -23.49
C THR A 74 -16.07 -6.45 -24.49
N ARG A 75 -15.81 -5.24 -24.96
CA ARG A 75 -14.84 -4.94 -26.03
C ARG A 75 -13.69 -4.07 -25.60
N GLU A 76 -13.88 -3.23 -24.58
CA GLU A 76 -12.86 -2.32 -24.08
C GLU A 76 -12.14 -2.93 -22.87
N PRO A 77 -10.80 -2.99 -22.86
CA PRO A 77 -10.08 -3.42 -21.68
C PRO A 77 -10.25 -2.41 -20.55
N PRO A 78 -10.13 -2.84 -19.28
CA PRO A 78 -10.12 -1.91 -18.15
C PRO A 78 -8.92 -0.98 -18.25
N PHE A 79 -9.09 0.25 -17.79
CA PHE A 79 -7.99 1.20 -17.64
C PHE A 79 -7.87 1.64 -16.18
N PHE A 80 -6.70 2.19 -15.84
CA PHE A 80 -6.35 2.49 -14.47
C PHE A 80 -6.02 3.97 -14.31
N PHE A 81 -6.37 4.50 -13.15
CA PHE A 81 -5.89 5.79 -12.65
C PHE A 81 -5.58 5.64 -11.16
N GLN A 82 -5.01 6.68 -10.54
CA GLN A 82 -4.61 6.62 -9.15
C GLN A 82 -5.27 7.73 -8.34
N LYS A 83 -5.41 7.47 -7.04
CA LYS A 83 -5.71 8.49 -6.04
C LYS A 83 -4.54 8.63 -5.06
N PRO A 84 -4.26 9.84 -4.54
CA PRO A 84 -3.23 10.03 -3.53
C PRO A 84 -3.56 9.24 -2.27
N THR A 85 -2.57 8.59 -1.70
CA THR A 85 -2.78 7.79 -0.48
C THR A 85 -3.04 8.63 0.75
N ASP A 86 -2.50 9.82 0.80
CA ASP A 86 -2.64 10.80 1.86
C ASP A 86 -3.97 11.58 1.84
N ALA A 87 -4.73 11.47 0.75
CA ALA A 87 -6.11 11.97 0.66
C ALA A 87 -7.19 10.98 1.19
N ILE A 88 -6.79 9.88 1.84
CA ILE A 88 -7.75 8.94 2.42
C ILE A 88 -8.42 9.56 3.65
N GLN A 89 -9.74 9.64 3.62
CA GLN A 89 -10.57 9.90 4.79
C GLN A 89 -11.13 8.57 5.34
N ASN A 90 -10.68 8.18 6.52
CA ASN A 90 -11.22 6.99 7.21
C ASN A 90 -12.49 7.34 7.98
N VAL A 91 -13.56 6.56 7.74
CA VAL A 91 -14.80 6.63 8.51
C VAL A 91 -15.01 5.26 9.15
N LYS A 92 -15.12 5.21 10.46
CA LYS A 92 -15.32 3.95 11.18
C LYS A 92 -16.73 3.42 10.98
N LEU A 93 -16.88 2.12 11.14
CA LEU A 93 -18.19 1.48 11.05
C LEU A 93 -19.15 2.09 12.09
N GLY A 94 -20.32 2.54 11.64
CA GLY A 94 -21.34 3.18 12.45
C GLY A 94 -21.11 4.67 12.77
N GLU A 95 -20.02 5.25 12.29
CA GLU A 95 -19.77 6.68 12.39
C GLU A 95 -20.21 7.43 11.13
N VAL A 96 -20.47 8.72 11.28
CA VAL A 96 -20.69 9.69 10.20
C VAL A 96 -19.57 10.72 10.30
N ALA A 97 -18.96 11.02 9.16
CA ALA A 97 -17.93 12.04 9.07
C ALA A 97 -18.33 13.13 8.07
N ASP A 98 -17.99 14.37 8.38
CA ASP A 98 -18.12 15.46 7.42
C ASP A 98 -17.10 15.30 6.31
N HIS A 99 -17.55 15.57 5.09
CA HIS A 99 -16.71 15.57 3.91
C HIS A 99 -16.81 16.94 3.22
N PRO A 100 -15.76 17.77 3.26
CA PRO A 100 -15.80 19.11 2.69
C PRO A 100 -16.09 19.08 1.20
N TYR A 101 -16.93 20.00 0.73
CA TYR A 101 -17.13 20.17 -0.70
C TYR A 101 -15.88 20.83 -1.31
N PRO A 102 -15.20 20.19 -2.27
CA PRO A 102 -13.95 20.70 -2.81
C PRO A 102 -14.16 21.96 -3.64
N SER A 103 -13.13 22.81 -3.68
CA SER A 103 -13.09 23.96 -4.57
C SER A 103 -13.03 23.56 -6.06
N LEU A 104 -13.27 24.51 -6.96
CA LEU A 104 -13.11 24.38 -8.41
C LEU A 104 -14.06 23.39 -9.10
N THR A 105 -15.09 22.88 -8.44
CA THR A 105 -16.12 22.03 -9.05
C THR A 105 -17.52 22.54 -8.72
N LYS A 106 -18.43 22.34 -9.65
CA LYS A 106 -19.88 22.54 -9.45
C LYS A 106 -20.66 21.25 -9.57
N ASN A 107 -19.96 20.14 -9.79
CA ASN A 107 -20.55 18.84 -10.01
C ASN A 107 -19.71 17.75 -9.33
N TYR A 108 -19.93 17.59 -8.02
CA TYR A 108 -19.18 16.68 -7.17
C TYR A 108 -19.97 15.41 -6.96
N HIS A 109 -19.38 14.28 -7.34
CA HIS A 109 -20.00 12.95 -7.22
C HIS A 109 -19.28 12.10 -6.19
N TYR A 110 -20.05 11.26 -5.48
CA TYR A 110 -19.56 10.10 -4.78
C TYR A 110 -19.76 8.87 -5.69
N GLU A 111 -18.73 8.08 -5.85
CA GLU A 111 -18.81 6.80 -6.56
C GLU A 111 -18.57 5.69 -5.53
N VAL A 112 -19.62 4.95 -5.18
CA VAL A 112 -19.52 3.86 -4.20
C VAL A 112 -18.90 2.64 -4.87
N GLU A 113 -17.78 2.17 -4.35
CA GLU A 113 -16.99 1.11 -4.97
C GLU A 113 -16.56 0.04 -3.98
N LEU A 114 -16.37 -1.18 -4.50
CA LEU A 114 -15.69 -2.25 -3.79
C LEU A 114 -14.18 -2.01 -3.82
N VAL A 115 -13.57 -1.96 -2.65
CA VAL A 115 -12.11 -1.88 -2.49
C VAL A 115 -11.57 -3.26 -2.17
N ALA A 116 -10.58 -3.72 -2.93
CA ALA A 116 -9.80 -4.92 -2.63
C ALA A 116 -8.44 -4.53 -2.05
N ALA A 117 -8.18 -4.89 -0.81
CA ALA A 117 -6.88 -4.70 -0.16
C ALA A 117 -5.95 -5.87 -0.51
N LEU A 118 -4.79 -5.57 -1.10
CA LEU A 118 -3.84 -6.59 -1.54
C LEU A 118 -2.71 -6.76 -0.53
N LYS A 119 -2.50 -7.97 -0.01
CA LYS A 119 -1.42 -8.33 0.91
C LYS A 119 -0.08 -8.60 0.24
N SER A 120 -0.10 -8.88 -1.06
CA SER A 120 1.10 -9.18 -1.83
C SER A 120 0.93 -8.75 -3.29
N GLY A 121 2.04 -8.47 -3.94
CA GLY A 121 2.10 -8.20 -5.38
C GLY A 121 2.58 -9.42 -6.15
N GLY A 122 2.71 -9.24 -7.48
CA GLY A 122 3.24 -10.25 -8.37
C GLY A 122 3.35 -9.72 -9.80
N ARG A 123 3.80 -10.61 -10.68
CA ARG A 123 3.88 -10.36 -12.12
C ARG A 123 3.32 -11.56 -12.86
N ASN A 124 2.51 -11.32 -13.89
CA ASN A 124 1.90 -12.38 -14.70
C ASN A 124 1.14 -13.40 -13.83
N ILE A 125 0.39 -12.91 -12.83
CA ILE A 125 -0.37 -13.74 -11.93
C ILE A 125 -1.49 -14.43 -12.73
N PRO A 126 -1.60 -15.77 -12.70
CA PRO A 126 -2.73 -16.46 -13.32
C PRO A 126 -4.04 -16.05 -12.67
N ILE A 127 -5.13 -16.04 -13.43
CA ILE A 127 -6.45 -15.59 -12.96
C ILE A 127 -6.92 -16.42 -11.75
N ASP A 128 -6.71 -17.72 -11.77
CA ASP A 128 -7.07 -18.65 -10.69
C ASP A 128 -6.26 -18.43 -9.39
N LYS A 129 -5.18 -17.63 -9.45
CA LYS A 129 -4.34 -17.25 -8.31
C LYS A 129 -4.54 -15.80 -7.86
N ALA A 130 -5.31 -15.01 -8.58
CA ALA A 130 -5.45 -13.58 -8.28
C ALA A 130 -6.02 -13.32 -6.87
N LEU A 131 -7.00 -14.10 -6.43
CA LEU A 131 -7.62 -13.96 -5.11
C LEU A 131 -6.68 -14.34 -3.96
N ASP A 132 -5.64 -15.14 -4.20
CA ASP A 132 -4.63 -15.49 -3.17
C ASP A 132 -3.86 -14.24 -2.70
N HIS A 133 -3.86 -13.17 -3.51
CA HIS A 133 -3.20 -11.91 -3.19
C HIS A 133 -4.09 -10.93 -2.41
N VAL A 134 -5.38 -11.21 -2.28
CA VAL A 134 -6.31 -10.35 -1.54
C VAL A 134 -6.19 -10.60 -0.04
N TYR A 135 -6.09 -9.52 0.74
CA TYR A 135 -6.15 -9.54 2.19
C TYR A 135 -7.61 -9.45 2.67
N GLY A 136 -8.38 -8.56 2.07
CA GLY A 136 -9.76 -8.31 2.46
C GLY A 136 -10.41 -7.25 1.57
N TYR A 137 -11.60 -6.85 1.96
CA TYR A 137 -12.43 -5.92 1.21
C TYR A 137 -12.94 -4.79 2.08
N ALA A 138 -13.22 -3.64 1.45
CA ALA A 138 -13.87 -2.51 2.07
C ALA A 138 -14.84 -1.85 1.09
N VAL A 139 -15.65 -0.94 1.58
CA VAL A 139 -16.40 0.02 0.77
C VAL A 139 -15.57 1.31 0.71
N GLY A 140 -15.40 1.84 -0.49
CA GLY A 140 -14.76 3.14 -0.73
C GLY A 140 -15.66 4.10 -1.47
N LEU A 141 -15.36 5.39 -1.36
CA LEU A 141 -15.96 6.43 -2.19
C LEU A 141 -14.87 6.99 -3.09
N ASP A 142 -14.98 6.74 -4.40
CA ASP A 142 -14.16 7.42 -5.39
C ASP A 142 -14.72 8.81 -5.66
N MET A 143 -14.40 9.75 -4.79
CA MET A 143 -14.88 11.13 -4.87
C MET A 143 -14.37 11.79 -6.15
N THR A 144 -15.28 12.39 -6.91
CA THR A 144 -15.02 12.84 -8.27
C THR A 144 -15.53 14.24 -8.52
N ARG A 145 -14.66 15.15 -8.95
CA ARG A 145 -15.02 16.43 -9.57
C ARG A 145 -15.44 16.15 -11.01
N ARG A 146 -16.71 15.81 -11.21
CA ARG A 146 -17.22 15.24 -12.46
C ARG A 146 -17.08 16.16 -13.66
N ASP A 147 -17.29 17.44 -13.48
CA ASP A 147 -17.12 18.46 -14.51
C ASP A 147 -15.67 18.54 -15.00
N LEU A 148 -14.71 18.53 -14.09
CA LEU A 148 -13.29 18.57 -14.44
C LEU A 148 -12.83 17.25 -15.08
N GLN A 149 -13.29 16.10 -14.55
CA GLN A 149 -12.98 14.81 -15.14
C GLN A 149 -13.48 14.70 -16.58
N ARG A 150 -14.73 15.17 -16.86
CA ARG A 150 -15.28 15.17 -18.21
C ARG A 150 -14.49 16.07 -19.14
N ALA A 151 -14.20 17.31 -18.74
CA ALA A 151 -13.42 18.24 -19.52
C ALA A 151 -12.05 17.66 -19.92
N MET A 152 -11.37 16.96 -18.98
CA MET A 152 -10.11 16.29 -19.29
C MET A 152 -10.32 15.12 -20.25
N GLY A 153 -11.37 14.34 -20.09
CA GLY A 153 -11.70 13.23 -20.99
C GLY A 153 -11.97 13.68 -22.41
N ASP A 154 -12.73 14.78 -22.60
CA ASP A 154 -13.04 15.37 -23.90
C ASP A 154 -11.77 15.86 -24.61
N GLU A 155 -10.80 16.39 -23.85
CA GLU A 155 -9.51 16.83 -24.34
C GLU A 155 -8.47 15.70 -24.45
N LYS A 156 -8.85 14.44 -24.14
CA LYS A 156 -7.96 13.26 -24.11
C LYS A 156 -6.76 13.43 -23.18
N LYS A 157 -6.95 14.17 -22.10
CA LYS A 157 -5.97 14.41 -21.03
C LYS A 157 -6.22 13.50 -19.84
N PRO A 158 -5.20 13.31 -18.98
CA PRO A 158 -5.34 12.56 -17.73
C PRO A 158 -6.42 13.13 -16.81
N TRP A 159 -7.02 12.28 -15.98
CA TRP A 159 -8.16 12.63 -15.12
C TRP A 159 -7.79 13.16 -13.74
N GLU A 160 -6.51 13.31 -13.45
CA GLU A 160 -5.98 13.62 -12.11
C GLU A 160 -6.66 14.82 -11.47
N ILE A 161 -6.89 15.93 -12.22
CA ILE A 161 -7.56 17.11 -11.67
C ILE A 161 -8.99 16.82 -11.18
N GLY A 162 -9.64 15.81 -11.75
CA GLY A 162 -10.98 15.37 -11.39
C GLY A 162 -11.01 14.22 -10.38
N LYS A 163 -9.92 13.47 -10.26
CA LYS A 163 -9.85 12.21 -9.49
C LYS A 163 -8.81 12.23 -8.36
N SER A 164 -7.71 12.96 -8.51
CA SER A 164 -6.57 12.99 -7.59
C SER A 164 -6.41 14.37 -7.00
N PHE A 165 -7.15 14.71 -5.97
CA PHE A 165 -7.14 16.02 -5.35
C PHE A 165 -7.24 15.90 -3.83
N ASP A 166 -6.67 16.89 -3.16
CA ASP A 166 -6.82 17.07 -1.72
C ASP A 166 -8.10 17.84 -1.40
N MET A 167 -8.59 17.63 -0.19
CA MET A 167 -9.80 18.30 0.33
C MET A 167 -9.44 19.46 1.22
#